data_72559d2227015b48b3e0efdfaffc1b40
#
_entry.id   72559d2227015b48b3e0efdfaffc1b40
#
_cell.length_a   1.000
_cell.length_b   1.000
_cell.length_c   1.000
_cell.angle_alpha   90.00
_cell.angle_beta   90.00
_cell.angle_gamma   90.00
#
_symmetry.space_group_name_H-M   'P 1'
#
loop_
_entity.id
_entity.type
_entity.pdbx_description
1 polymer ?
#
loop_
_entity_poly.entity_id
_entity_poly.type
_entity_poly.pdbx_seq_one_letter_code
_entity_poly.pdbx_strand_id
1 'polypeptide(L)'
;LSGPNTLSKSMLKKMNESPIIFALANPIPEIMPEIVYEVFPNAIVATGRSDYPNQVNNVLCFPFIFRGALDIAATEINEKMKIACVEAIAKLAREHSSAEAAAAYQGEDMKFGPNYVIPKPFDPRLLPFVASAVAKAAIETGVATKKISSILEYTKKLENSAYKSSLLMRPVFEAARSASRKIVFSEGEDERVLRASFSMIEETGDRPILIGRPEVVMSRIEKYGLPLRINKDFELVNPESDPRFREYWETYHKIMERRGVTPALAKAIMRTNSTAIAAIMVYRKEADSMICGTFGQYLWHLKYIKEVLENSGLNAIGALSLMILENGPLLIADTQVNAIPTPDQISQTVIATARHARRFGIEPKIALCSHSQFGNLDSDSGRNMRDALRILDESKCDFLYEGEMHSDAALDPELRSRIMPNSRLDGAANALVFANTDAASGVRNILKMCANGLEVGPILMGMGNKAHIVTSSITARGLLNIAALAGTPVQTYSCLLYTSDAADEEDSVDLGGRRI
;
A
#
# COMPACT_ATOMS: atom_id res chain seq x y z
N LEU A 1 8.81 -1.94 -31.69
CA LEU A 1 8.02 -2.82 -30.83
C LEU A 1 8.20 -4.25 -31.32
N SER A 2 8.74 -5.11 -30.47
CA SER A 2 8.98 -6.51 -30.75
C SER A 2 8.13 -7.41 -29.83
N GLY A 3 8.22 -8.71 -30.02
CA GLY A 3 7.46 -9.70 -29.26
C GLY A 3 8.37 -10.74 -28.61
N PRO A 4 7.81 -11.62 -27.78
CA PRO A 4 8.57 -12.63 -27.08
C PRO A 4 9.32 -13.56 -28.04
N ASN A 5 10.54 -13.96 -27.66
CA ASN A 5 11.37 -14.94 -28.39
C ASN A 5 11.67 -14.57 -29.86
N THR A 6 11.72 -13.28 -30.20
CA THR A 6 12.00 -12.81 -31.56
C THR A 6 13.49 -12.80 -31.92
N LEU A 7 14.39 -12.80 -30.92
CA LEU A 7 15.83 -12.87 -31.09
C LEU A 7 16.32 -14.31 -30.91
N SER A 8 16.91 -14.91 -31.94
CA SER A 8 17.39 -16.29 -31.93
C SER A 8 18.88 -16.40 -31.64
N LYS A 9 19.34 -17.58 -31.17
CA LYS A 9 20.75 -17.88 -30.93
C LYS A 9 21.63 -17.73 -32.20
N SER A 10 21.04 -17.96 -33.37
CA SER A 10 21.72 -17.76 -34.67
C SER A 10 21.92 -16.28 -34.99
N MET A 11 21.01 -15.41 -34.56
CA MET A 11 21.16 -13.95 -34.72
C MET A 11 22.22 -13.41 -33.79
N LEU A 12 22.30 -13.90 -32.54
CA LEU A 12 23.34 -13.53 -31.58
C LEU A 12 24.76 -13.73 -32.16
N LYS A 13 25.00 -14.87 -32.80
CA LYS A 13 26.31 -15.20 -33.37
C LYS A 13 26.80 -14.22 -34.46
N LYS A 14 25.94 -13.32 -34.93
CA LYS A 14 26.28 -12.26 -35.88
C LYS A 14 26.63 -10.93 -35.21
N MET A 15 26.54 -10.85 -33.86
CA MET A 15 26.88 -9.67 -33.08
C MET A 15 28.39 -9.68 -32.74
N ASN A 16 28.87 -8.54 -32.21
CA ASN A 16 30.21 -8.43 -31.65
C ASN A 16 30.40 -9.28 -30.39
N GLU A 17 31.65 -9.50 -30.00
CA GLU A 17 32.03 -10.37 -28.85
C GLU A 17 31.49 -9.93 -27.47
N SER A 18 31.17 -8.64 -27.32
CA SER A 18 30.60 -8.09 -26.05
C SER A 18 29.39 -7.21 -26.39
N PRO A 19 28.26 -7.80 -26.78
CA PRO A 19 27.10 -7.04 -27.20
C PRO A 19 26.35 -6.44 -25.99
N ILE A 20 25.67 -5.32 -26.24
CA ILE A 20 24.67 -4.75 -25.31
C ILE A 20 23.29 -5.12 -25.86
N ILE A 21 22.52 -5.85 -25.06
CA ILE A 21 21.21 -6.39 -25.48
C ILE A 21 20.12 -5.89 -24.52
N PHE A 22 19.18 -5.14 -25.05
CA PHE A 22 17.98 -4.69 -24.32
C PHE A 22 16.77 -5.49 -24.81
N ALA A 23 16.43 -6.55 -24.08
CA ALA A 23 15.29 -7.42 -24.38
C ALA A 23 14.10 -6.98 -23.50
N LEU A 24 13.31 -6.01 -24.00
CA LEU A 24 12.35 -5.24 -23.21
C LEU A 24 10.89 -5.69 -23.37
N ALA A 25 10.61 -6.75 -24.14
CA ALA A 25 9.26 -7.30 -24.24
C ALA A 25 8.83 -7.91 -22.90
N ASN A 26 7.58 -7.67 -22.50
CA ASN A 26 6.98 -8.10 -21.24
C ASN A 26 5.73 -8.95 -21.50
N PRO A 27 5.48 -10.04 -20.73
CA PRO A 27 6.26 -10.61 -19.62
C PRO A 27 7.44 -11.49 -20.07
N ILE A 28 7.49 -11.92 -21.33
CA ILE A 28 8.56 -12.76 -21.89
C ILE A 28 9.43 -11.88 -22.80
N PRO A 29 10.76 -11.77 -22.56
CA PRO A 29 11.66 -10.96 -23.35
C PRO A 29 11.87 -11.54 -24.76
N GLU A 30 12.45 -10.75 -25.65
CA GLU A 30 12.82 -11.16 -27.02
C GLU A 30 13.79 -12.33 -27.02
N ILE A 31 14.61 -12.44 -25.99
CA ILE A 31 15.51 -13.56 -25.71
C ILE A 31 15.76 -13.64 -24.21
N MET A 32 15.84 -14.85 -23.69
CA MET A 32 16.17 -15.06 -22.27
C MET A 32 17.65 -14.77 -22.02
N PRO A 33 18.00 -14.07 -20.91
CA PRO A 33 19.39 -13.74 -20.57
C PRO A 33 20.33 -14.94 -20.53
N GLU A 34 19.87 -16.09 -20.07
CA GLU A 34 20.67 -17.32 -19.99
C GLU A 34 21.17 -17.73 -21.39
N ILE A 35 20.32 -17.61 -22.41
CA ILE A 35 20.66 -17.95 -23.79
C ILE A 35 21.73 -16.98 -24.33
N VAL A 36 21.68 -15.71 -23.91
CA VAL A 36 22.69 -14.72 -24.28
C VAL A 36 24.02 -15.05 -23.65
N TYR A 37 24.04 -15.33 -22.35
CA TYR A 37 25.26 -15.63 -21.60
C TYR A 37 25.93 -16.94 -22.02
N GLU A 38 25.17 -17.92 -22.54
CA GLU A 38 25.74 -19.12 -23.14
C GLU A 38 26.57 -18.81 -24.40
N VAL A 39 26.21 -17.77 -25.16
CA VAL A 39 26.91 -17.36 -26.39
C VAL A 39 27.97 -16.31 -26.08
N PHE A 40 27.64 -15.35 -25.23
CA PHE A 40 28.45 -14.19 -24.87
C PHE A 40 28.49 -14.01 -23.33
N PRO A 41 29.42 -14.66 -22.62
CA PRO A 41 29.49 -14.56 -21.17
C PRO A 41 29.68 -13.13 -20.63
N ASN A 42 30.25 -12.23 -21.44
CA ASN A 42 30.53 -10.85 -21.08
C ASN A 42 29.50 -9.84 -21.66
N ALA A 43 28.37 -10.31 -22.18
CA ALA A 43 27.33 -9.42 -22.67
C ALA A 43 26.71 -8.58 -21.56
N ILE A 44 26.32 -7.34 -21.87
CA ILE A 44 25.46 -6.54 -21.02
C ILE A 44 24.01 -6.79 -21.44
N VAL A 45 23.22 -7.39 -20.56
CA VAL A 45 21.81 -7.69 -20.82
C VAL A 45 20.92 -6.91 -19.89
N ALA A 46 19.91 -6.26 -20.45
CA ALA A 46 18.85 -5.57 -19.71
C ALA A 46 17.48 -6.09 -20.16
N THR A 47 16.57 -6.27 -19.21
CA THR A 47 15.21 -6.75 -19.44
C THR A 47 14.18 -5.91 -18.69
N GLY A 48 12.89 -6.06 -19.00
CA GLY A 48 11.81 -5.50 -18.19
C GLY A 48 11.54 -6.27 -16.89
N ARG A 49 12.16 -7.44 -16.70
CA ARG A 49 11.89 -8.34 -15.56
C ARG A 49 12.69 -7.94 -14.33
N SER A 50 12.06 -8.10 -13.15
CA SER A 50 12.67 -7.76 -11.85
C SER A 50 13.60 -8.84 -11.29
N ASP A 51 13.54 -10.06 -11.83
CA ASP A 51 14.35 -11.21 -11.43
C ASP A 51 15.72 -11.28 -12.15
N TYR A 52 16.01 -10.31 -13.02
CA TYR A 52 17.30 -10.18 -13.73
C TYR A 52 18.02 -8.89 -13.39
N PRO A 53 19.36 -8.84 -13.52
CA PRO A 53 20.12 -7.60 -13.46
C PRO A 53 19.67 -6.59 -14.52
N ASN A 54 19.97 -5.30 -14.29
CA ASN A 54 19.67 -4.22 -15.23
C ASN A 54 18.18 -4.14 -15.62
N GLN A 55 17.29 -4.21 -14.62
CA GLN A 55 15.86 -4.04 -14.88
C GLN A 55 15.56 -2.68 -15.48
N VAL A 56 15.03 -2.63 -16.70
CA VAL A 56 14.49 -1.42 -17.32
C VAL A 56 13.02 -1.28 -16.94
N ASN A 57 12.72 -0.29 -16.12
CA ASN A 57 11.37 -0.05 -15.63
C ASN A 57 11.02 1.43 -15.77
N ASN A 58 9.82 1.75 -16.24
CA ASN A 58 9.31 3.11 -16.37
C ASN A 58 9.30 3.88 -15.05
N VAL A 59 9.23 3.18 -13.93
CA VAL A 59 9.26 3.75 -12.58
C VAL A 59 10.56 4.51 -12.27
N LEU A 60 11.63 4.25 -12.99
CA LEU A 60 12.89 5.00 -12.86
C LEU A 60 12.77 6.46 -13.29
N CYS A 61 11.85 6.76 -14.20
CA CYS A 61 11.67 8.07 -14.79
C CYS A 61 10.31 8.66 -14.46
N PHE A 62 9.23 7.93 -14.70
CA PHE A 62 7.87 8.43 -14.76
C PHE A 62 7.39 9.20 -13.51
N PRO A 63 7.56 8.71 -12.26
CA PRO A 63 7.12 9.48 -11.10
C PRO A 63 7.94 10.77 -10.90
N PHE A 64 9.22 10.73 -11.20
CA PHE A 64 10.17 11.76 -10.83
C PHE A 64 10.24 12.91 -11.83
N ILE A 65 10.07 12.64 -13.13
CA ILE A 65 9.97 13.70 -14.14
C ILE A 65 8.73 14.56 -13.92
N PHE A 66 7.59 13.93 -13.57
CA PHE A 66 6.37 14.65 -13.23
C PHE A 66 6.51 15.41 -11.90
N ARG A 67 7.15 14.81 -10.91
CA ARG A 67 7.41 15.47 -9.64
C ARG A 67 8.22 16.77 -9.85
N GLY A 68 9.33 16.70 -10.60
CA GLY A 68 10.14 17.87 -10.91
C GLY A 68 9.38 18.95 -11.69
N ALA A 69 8.53 18.55 -12.66
CA ALA A 69 7.72 19.47 -13.43
C ALA A 69 6.59 20.13 -12.61
N LEU A 70 5.84 19.34 -11.83
CA LEU A 70 4.70 19.82 -11.05
C LEU A 70 5.09 20.71 -9.88
N ASP A 71 6.19 20.39 -9.18
CA ASP A 71 6.63 21.16 -8.01
C ASP A 71 6.96 22.63 -8.35
N ILE A 72 7.38 22.88 -9.59
CA ILE A 72 7.70 24.21 -10.13
C ILE A 72 6.61 24.75 -11.07
N ALA A 73 5.47 24.04 -11.17
CA ALA A 73 4.35 24.36 -12.05
C ALA A 73 4.82 24.64 -13.50
N ALA A 74 5.60 23.71 -14.09
CA ALA A 74 6.04 23.81 -15.46
C ALA A 74 4.83 23.72 -16.41
N THR A 75 4.83 24.54 -17.45
CA THR A 75 3.74 24.61 -18.45
C THR A 75 3.77 23.44 -19.43
N GLU A 76 4.93 22.81 -19.59
CA GLU A 76 5.13 21.62 -20.43
C GLU A 76 6.33 20.81 -19.94
N ILE A 77 6.46 19.58 -20.42
CA ILE A 77 7.67 18.75 -20.26
C ILE A 77 8.39 18.72 -21.61
N ASN A 78 9.37 19.60 -21.76
CA ASN A 78 10.13 19.74 -23.02
C ASN A 78 11.30 18.73 -23.13
N GLU A 79 11.94 18.69 -24.31
CA GLU A 79 13.04 17.75 -24.59
C GLU A 79 14.25 17.93 -23.65
N LYS A 80 14.58 19.16 -23.23
CA LYS A 80 15.68 19.39 -22.29
C LYS A 80 15.42 18.78 -20.91
N MET A 81 14.16 18.81 -20.45
CA MET A 81 13.75 18.18 -19.21
C MET A 81 13.85 16.65 -19.29
N LYS A 82 13.49 16.05 -20.45
CA LYS A 82 13.63 14.60 -20.71
C LYS A 82 15.10 14.19 -20.73
N ILE A 83 15.96 14.97 -21.41
CA ILE A 83 17.41 14.73 -21.44
C ILE A 83 18.00 14.82 -20.03
N ALA A 84 17.65 15.85 -19.25
CA ALA A 84 18.10 16.01 -17.87
C ALA A 84 17.69 14.81 -16.99
N CYS A 85 16.50 14.25 -17.20
CA CYS A 85 16.06 13.01 -16.54
C CYS A 85 16.96 11.83 -16.88
N VAL A 86 17.25 11.60 -18.15
CA VAL A 86 18.12 10.50 -18.61
C VAL A 86 19.55 10.64 -18.07
N GLU A 87 20.11 11.85 -18.12
CA GLU A 87 21.45 12.14 -17.59
C GLU A 87 21.53 11.94 -16.07
N ALA A 88 20.47 12.31 -15.33
CA ALA A 88 20.39 12.11 -13.89
C ALA A 88 20.38 10.61 -13.54
N ILE A 89 19.60 9.79 -14.26
CA ILE A 89 19.55 8.33 -14.07
C ILE A 89 20.91 7.71 -14.39
N ALA A 90 21.53 8.10 -15.51
CA ALA A 90 22.85 7.60 -15.90
C ALA A 90 23.97 7.99 -14.93
N LYS A 91 23.89 9.21 -14.36
CA LYS A 91 24.82 9.67 -13.32
C LYS A 91 24.66 8.86 -12.04
N LEU A 92 23.41 8.65 -11.60
CA LEU A 92 23.10 7.91 -10.38
C LEU A 92 23.62 6.47 -10.44
N ALA A 93 23.54 5.80 -11.60
CA ALA A 93 24.07 4.46 -11.78
C ALA A 93 25.60 4.37 -11.54
N ARG A 94 26.32 5.48 -11.78
CA ARG A 94 27.80 5.56 -11.61
C ARG A 94 28.23 6.04 -10.23
N GLU A 95 27.31 6.60 -9.45
CA GLU A 95 27.64 7.04 -8.09
C GLU A 95 27.69 5.85 -7.13
N HIS A 96 28.64 5.90 -6.18
CA HIS A 96 28.70 4.89 -5.13
C HIS A 96 27.39 4.84 -4.36
N SER A 97 26.88 3.63 -4.12
CA SER A 97 25.72 3.44 -3.27
C SER A 97 26.03 3.93 -1.85
N SER A 98 25.12 4.72 -1.26
CA SER A 98 25.22 5.01 0.17
C SER A 98 25.02 3.72 0.99
N ALA A 99 25.52 3.70 2.23
CA ALA A 99 25.30 2.57 3.13
C ALA A 99 23.81 2.24 3.32
N GLU A 100 22.95 3.28 3.27
CA GLU A 100 21.49 3.14 3.36
C GLU A 100 20.87 2.54 2.08
N ALA A 101 21.36 2.93 0.89
CA ALA A 101 20.93 2.32 -0.37
C ALA A 101 21.39 0.85 -0.46
N ALA A 102 22.62 0.54 0.00
CA ALA A 102 23.13 -0.83 0.08
C ALA A 102 22.34 -1.69 1.09
N ALA A 103 21.98 -1.13 2.25
CA ALA A 103 21.13 -1.79 3.23
C ALA A 103 19.72 -2.08 2.68
N ALA A 104 19.20 -1.19 1.83
CA ALA A 104 17.93 -1.37 1.16
C ALA A 104 17.91 -2.58 0.21
N TYR A 105 19.03 -3.07 -0.27
CA TYR A 105 19.15 -4.20 -1.20
C TYR A 105 19.95 -5.40 -0.64
N GLN A 106 19.96 -5.60 0.68
CA GLN A 106 20.45 -6.80 1.37
C GLN A 106 21.83 -7.29 0.91
N GLY A 107 22.75 -6.36 0.60
CA GLY A 107 24.12 -6.71 0.24
C GLY A 107 24.36 -7.06 -1.24
N GLU A 108 23.39 -6.80 -2.12
CA GLU A 108 23.67 -6.87 -3.56
C GLU A 108 24.72 -5.82 -3.96
N ASP A 109 25.65 -6.22 -4.81
CA ASP A 109 26.70 -5.33 -5.31
C ASP A 109 26.11 -4.30 -6.28
N MET A 110 25.87 -3.09 -5.77
CA MET A 110 25.32 -1.95 -6.53
C MET A 110 26.44 -1.11 -7.16
N LYS A 111 27.53 -1.75 -7.55
CA LYS A 111 28.66 -1.11 -8.22
C LYS A 111 28.43 -1.08 -9.73
N PHE A 112 28.66 0.10 -10.34
CA PHE A 112 28.56 0.25 -11.79
C PHE A 112 29.40 -0.80 -12.54
N GLY A 113 28.76 -1.53 -13.43
CA GLY A 113 29.35 -2.63 -14.16
C GLY A 113 28.32 -3.38 -15.02
N PRO A 114 28.68 -4.50 -15.66
CA PRO A 114 27.80 -5.22 -16.57
C PRO A 114 26.44 -5.62 -16.00
N ASN A 115 26.38 -5.85 -14.68
CA ASN A 115 25.15 -6.22 -13.97
C ASN A 115 24.45 -5.03 -13.28
N TYR A 116 25.01 -3.84 -13.39
CA TYR A 116 24.44 -2.62 -12.80
C TYR A 116 24.76 -1.40 -13.67
N VAL A 117 24.13 -1.31 -14.84
CA VAL A 117 24.25 -0.15 -15.75
C VAL A 117 23.10 0.85 -15.58
N ILE A 118 22.05 0.46 -14.86
CA ILE A 118 20.88 1.26 -14.56
C ILE A 118 20.52 1.11 -13.08
N PRO A 119 20.08 2.18 -12.38
CA PRO A 119 19.70 2.10 -10.96
C PRO A 119 18.51 1.16 -10.77
N LYS A 120 18.37 0.62 -9.57
CA LYS A 120 17.19 -0.19 -9.22
C LYS A 120 15.95 0.69 -9.02
N PRO A 121 14.74 0.18 -9.34
CA PRO A 121 13.48 0.95 -9.30
C PRO A 121 13.13 1.61 -7.97
N PHE A 122 13.61 1.05 -6.85
CA PHE A 122 13.36 1.57 -5.50
C PHE A 122 14.58 2.25 -4.86
N ASP A 123 15.56 2.65 -5.68
CA ASP A 123 16.67 3.45 -5.18
C ASP A 123 16.13 4.80 -4.68
N PRO A 124 16.22 5.09 -3.35
CA PRO A 124 15.64 6.30 -2.79
C PRO A 124 16.28 7.58 -3.34
N ARG A 125 17.47 7.48 -3.92
CA ARG A 125 18.19 8.59 -4.54
C ARG A 125 17.57 9.04 -5.87
N LEU A 126 16.75 8.18 -6.52
CA LEU A 126 16.09 8.51 -7.81
C LEU A 126 15.26 9.79 -7.71
N LEU A 127 14.43 9.93 -6.67
CA LEU A 127 13.57 11.09 -6.51
C LEU A 127 14.36 12.40 -6.44
N PRO A 128 15.31 12.60 -5.51
CA PRO A 128 16.06 13.85 -5.44
C PRO A 128 16.93 14.09 -6.68
N PHE A 129 17.56 13.04 -7.25
CA PHE A 129 18.40 13.20 -8.44
C PHE A 129 17.62 13.62 -9.67
N VAL A 130 16.57 12.85 -10.00
CA VAL A 130 15.81 13.05 -11.24
C VAL A 130 14.92 14.30 -11.15
N ALA A 131 14.13 14.44 -10.08
CA ALA A 131 13.22 15.57 -9.97
C ALA A 131 13.96 16.91 -9.87
N SER A 132 15.11 16.97 -9.20
CA SER A 132 15.92 18.20 -9.15
C SER A 132 16.54 18.56 -10.49
N ALA A 133 17.03 17.58 -11.25
CA ALA A 133 17.57 17.81 -12.59
C ALA A 133 16.48 18.31 -13.55
N VAL A 134 15.30 17.73 -13.49
CA VAL A 134 14.13 18.13 -14.30
C VAL A 134 13.67 19.53 -13.93
N ALA A 135 13.54 19.84 -12.63
CA ALA A 135 13.16 21.17 -12.17
C ALA A 135 14.16 22.25 -12.60
N LYS A 136 15.45 21.94 -12.49
CA LYS A 136 16.53 22.82 -12.98
C LYS A 136 16.41 23.09 -14.47
N ALA A 137 16.25 22.04 -15.29
CA ALA A 137 16.09 22.17 -16.74
C ALA A 137 14.85 22.98 -17.13
N ALA A 138 13.74 22.82 -16.40
CA ALA A 138 12.53 23.59 -16.63
C ALA A 138 12.71 25.09 -16.30
N ILE A 139 13.44 25.41 -15.22
CA ILE A 139 13.79 26.80 -14.90
C ILE A 139 14.68 27.40 -15.98
N GLU A 140 15.72 26.67 -16.40
CA GLU A 140 16.67 27.11 -17.43
C GLU A 140 16.01 27.32 -18.80
N THR A 141 14.96 26.54 -19.09
CA THR A 141 14.19 26.66 -20.34
C THR A 141 13.01 27.64 -20.28
N GLY A 142 12.78 28.26 -19.12
CA GLY A 142 11.75 29.28 -18.93
C GLY A 142 10.31 28.76 -18.86
N VAL A 143 10.11 27.44 -18.75
CA VAL A 143 8.76 26.84 -18.66
C VAL A 143 8.26 26.74 -17.22
N ALA A 144 9.09 27.00 -16.22
CA ALA A 144 8.72 27.05 -14.81
C ALA A 144 7.94 28.33 -14.49
N THR A 145 6.75 28.20 -13.90
CA THR A 145 5.93 29.36 -13.48
C THR A 145 6.05 29.65 -11.97
N LYS A 146 6.43 28.66 -11.18
CA LYS A 146 6.65 28.81 -9.74
C LYS A 146 8.15 28.94 -9.45
N LYS A 147 8.53 30.01 -8.74
CA LYS A 147 9.91 30.20 -8.27
C LYS A 147 10.19 29.33 -7.05
N ILE A 148 11.37 28.71 -7.02
CA ILE A 148 11.94 28.06 -5.84
C ILE A 148 13.13 28.89 -5.33
N SER A 149 13.37 28.89 -4.02
CA SER A 149 14.46 29.68 -3.40
C SER A 149 15.84 29.19 -3.85
N SER A 150 16.01 27.87 -3.92
CA SER A 150 17.27 27.25 -4.31
C SER A 150 17.02 25.80 -4.76
N ILE A 151 17.71 25.36 -5.82
CA ILE A 151 17.72 23.94 -6.24
C ILE A 151 18.30 23.06 -5.14
N LEU A 152 19.30 23.55 -4.39
CA LEU A 152 19.90 22.81 -3.29
C LEU A 152 18.90 22.53 -2.15
N GLU A 153 18.14 23.54 -1.74
CA GLU A 153 17.09 23.39 -0.73
C GLU A 153 15.97 22.46 -1.21
N TYR A 154 15.59 22.60 -2.48
CA TYR A 154 14.62 21.71 -3.11
C TYR A 154 15.10 20.25 -3.10
N THR A 155 16.36 19.99 -3.49
CA THR A 155 16.97 18.67 -3.46
C THR A 155 16.95 18.07 -2.04
N LYS A 156 17.40 18.84 -1.02
CA LYS A 156 17.36 18.40 0.38
C LYS A 156 15.95 18.04 0.86
N LYS A 157 14.94 18.84 0.47
CA LYS A 157 13.53 18.54 0.78
C LYS A 157 13.08 17.23 0.15
N LEU A 158 13.48 16.96 -1.08
CA LEU A 158 13.19 15.70 -1.77
C LEU A 158 13.93 14.51 -1.15
N GLU A 159 15.21 14.67 -0.78
CA GLU A 159 15.99 13.65 -0.08
C GLU A 159 15.27 13.22 1.21
N ASN A 160 14.90 14.15 2.05
CA ASN A 160 14.18 13.87 3.30
C ASN A 160 12.85 13.13 3.07
N SER A 161 12.14 13.42 1.98
CA SER A 161 10.89 12.76 1.61
C SER A 161 11.08 11.34 1.03
N ALA A 162 12.10 11.16 0.18
CA ALA A 162 12.33 9.93 -0.58
C ALA A 162 12.78 8.77 0.29
N TYR A 163 13.77 9.02 1.15
CA TYR A 163 14.38 7.96 1.95
C TYR A 163 13.36 7.25 2.85
N LYS A 164 12.41 8.00 3.40
CA LYS A 164 11.50 7.48 4.42
C LYS A 164 10.35 6.64 3.85
N SER A 165 9.77 7.04 2.71
CA SER A 165 8.61 6.33 2.16
C SER A 165 8.97 5.06 1.39
N SER A 166 10.07 5.09 0.63
CA SER A 166 10.51 3.93 -0.16
C SER A 166 10.97 2.77 0.71
N LEU A 167 11.72 3.06 1.78
CA LEU A 167 12.19 2.04 2.71
C LEU A 167 11.04 1.35 3.46
N LEU A 168 10.04 2.11 3.90
CA LEU A 168 8.90 1.56 4.65
C LEU A 168 7.96 0.73 3.76
N MET A 169 7.77 1.13 2.51
CA MET A 169 6.90 0.39 1.59
C MET A 169 7.57 -0.80 0.90
N ARG A 170 8.89 -0.86 0.89
CA ARG A 170 9.65 -1.92 0.21
C ARG A 170 9.25 -3.33 0.64
N PRO A 171 9.26 -3.71 1.94
CA PRO A 171 8.88 -5.07 2.34
C PRO A 171 7.45 -5.41 1.92
N VAL A 172 6.56 -4.40 1.87
CA VAL A 172 5.18 -4.57 1.42
C VAL A 172 5.13 -4.88 -0.08
N PHE A 173 5.87 -4.15 -0.93
CA PHE A 173 5.92 -4.41 -2.37
C PHE A 173 6.57 -5.76 -2.70
N GLU A 174 7.64 -6.13 -2.00
CA GLU A 174 8.29 -7.43 -2.17
C GLU A 174 7.35 -8.59 -1.82
N ALA A 175 6.64 -8.48 -0.71
CA ALA A 175 5.64 -9.47 -0.30
C ALA A 175 4.45 -9.54 -1.27
N ALA A 176 3.98 -8.40 -1.80
CA ALA A 176 2.90 -8.35 -2.78
C ALA A 176 3.28 -9.06 -4.08
N ARG A 177 4.49 -8.80 -4.62
CA ARG A 177 5.01 -9.48 -5.82
C ARG A 177 5.04 -11.00 -5.68
N SER A 178 5.50 -11.47 -4.52
CA SER A 178 5.59 -12.91 -4.25
C SER A 178 4.24 -13.60 -4.13
N ALA A 179 3.19 -12.86 -3.73
CA ALA A 179 1.88 -13.41 -3.46
C ALA A 179 0.96 -13.49 -4.69
N SER A 180 1.20 -12.65 -5.71
CA SER A 180 0.42 -12.55 -6.97
C SER A 180 -1.10 -12.61 -6.75
N ARG A 181 -1.68 -11.59 -6.11
CA ARG A 181 -3.09 -11.55 -5.75
C ARG A 181 -3.93 -10.72 -6.71
N LYS A 182 -5.15 -11.20 -6.97
CA LYS A 182 -6.15 -10.46 -7.74
C LYS A 182 -6.82 -9.39 -6.90
N ILE A 183 -6.65 -8.13 -7.27
CA ILE A 183 -7.24 -6.97 -6.58
C ILE A 183 -8.32 -6.36 -7.45
N VAL A 184 -9.51 -6.15 -6.88
CA VAL A 184 -10.60 -5.45 -7.56
C VAL A 184 -10.73 -4.02 -7.04
N PHE A 185 -10.76 -3.06 -7.96
CA PHE A 185 -11.05 -1.66 -7.68
C PHE A 185 -12.51 -1.36 -8.02
N SER A 186 -13.27 -0.90 -7.03
CA SER A 186 -14.70 -0.64 -7.22
C SER A 186 -14.99 0.62 -8.04
N GLU A 187 -14.07 1.58 -8.11
CA GLU A 187 -14.23 2.81 -8.88
C GLU A 187 -13.27 2.84 -10.09
N GLY A 188 -13.37 1.84 -10.97
CA GLY A 188 -12.49 1.66 -12.14
C GLY A 188 -12.56 2.79 -13.18
N GLU A 189 -13.56 3.66 -13.10
CA GLU A 189 -13.66 4.86 -13.92
C GLU A 189 -12.80 6.03 -13.39
N ASP A 190 -12.32 6.00 -12.13
CA ASP A 190 -11.54 7.11 -11.55
C ASP A 190 -10.14 7.18 -12.17
N GLU A 191 -9.69 8.39 -12.53
CA GLU A 191 -8.34 8.62 -13.11
C GLU A 191 -7.23 8.06 -12.22
N ARG A 192 -7.35 8.26 -10.91
CA ARG A 192 -6.35 7.82 -9.94
C ARG A 192 -6.25 6.30 -9.88
N VAL A 193 -7.40 5.62 -10.03
CA VAL A 193 -7.46 4.15 -10.11
C VAL A 193 -6.82 3.65 -11.39
N LEU A 194 -7.10 4.27 -12.54
CA LEU A 194 -6.48 3.90 -13.82
C LEU A 194 -4.94 4.08 -13.78
N ARG A 195 -4.46 5.19 -13.22
CA ARG A 195 -3.03 5.43 -13.03
C ARG A 195 -2.39 4.45 -12.04
N ALA A 196 -3.07 4.17 -10.93
CA ALA A 196 -2.59 3.20 -9.95
C ALA A 196 -2.57 1.77 -10.53
N SER A 197 -3.57 1.40 -11.33
CA SER A 197 -3.61 0.11 -12.03
C SER A 197 -2.46 -0.04 -13.01
N PHE A 198 -2.14 1.00 -13.79
CA PHE A 198 -0.97 1.01 -14.65
C PHE A 198 0.32 0.80 -13.85
N SER A 199 0.52 1.57 -12.80
CA SER A 199 1.71 1.42 -11.94
C SER A 199 1.76 0.05 -11.24
N MET A 200 0.62 -0.52 -10.85
CA MET A 200 0.55 -1.85 -10.24
C MET A 200 1.04 -2.93 -11.22
N ILE A 201 0.57 -2.90 -12.46
CA ILE A 201 1.01 -3.84 -13.51
C ILE A 201 2.52 -3.75 -13.72
N GLU A 202 3.07 -2.53 -13.78
CA GLU A 202 4.50 -2.29 -13.96
C GLU A 202 5.34 -2.75 -12.75
N GLU A 203 4.84 -2.52 -11.52
CA GLU A 203 5.59 -2.80 -10.30
C GLU A 203 5.45 -4.24 -9.79
N THR A 204 4.27 -4.85 -9.90
CA THR A 204 4.01 -6.20 -9.38
C THR A 204 3.79 -7.26 -10.45
N GLY A 205 3.44 -6.85 -11.68
CA GLY A 205 3.03 -7.74 -12.75
C GLY A 205 1.59 -8.27 -12.60
N ASP A 206 0.88 -7.89 -11.53
CA ASP A 206 -0.47 -8.35 -11.25
C ASP A 206 -1.49 -7.67 -12.16
N ARG A 207 -2.49 -8.42 -12.58
CA ARG A 207 -3.57 -7.93 -13.42
C ARG A 207 -4.77 -7.52 -12.55
N PRO A 208 -5.06 -6.20 -12.39
CA PRO A 208 -6.18 -5.73 -11.59
C PRO A 208 -7.53 -6.00 -12.27
N ILE A 209 -8.58 -6.00 -11.47
CA ILE A 209 -9.97 -6.01 -11.91
C ILE A 209 -10.55 -4.62 -11.66
N LEU A 210 -11.17 -4.02 -12.67
CA LEU A 210 -11.81 -2.70 -12.58
C LEU A 210 -13.33 -2.84 -12.76
N ILE A 211 -14.10 -2.22 -11.88
CA ILE A 211 -15.57 -2.13 -12.05
C ILE A 211 -15.90 -0.78 -12.68
N GLY A 212 -16.54 -0.79 -13.83
CA GLY A 212 -16.91 0.42 -14.55
C GLY A 212 -17.51 0.18 -15.91
N ARG A 213 -18.02 1.24 -16.55
CA ARG A 213 -18.60 1.22 -17.89
C ARG A 213 -17.48 1.28 -18.94
N PRO A 214 -17.46 0.36 -19.92
CA PRO A 214 -16.38 0.26 -20.90
C PRO A 214 -16.10 1.58 -21.64
N GLU A 215 -17.15 2.26 -22.07
CA GLU A 215 -17.04 3.50 -22.85
C GLU A 215 -16.38 4.61 -22.03
N VAL A 216 -16.72 4.70 -20.74
CA VAL A 216 -16.15 5.71 -19.84
C VAL A 216 -14.68 5.39 -19.53
N VAL A 217 -14.38 4.13 -19.24
CA VAL A 217 -13.01 3.67 -18.96
C VAL A 217 -12.11 3.90 -20.18
N MET A 218 -12.56 3.51 -21.38
CA MET A 218 -11.80 3.71 -22.63
C MET A 218 -11.56 5.19 -22.92
N SER A 219 -12.58 6.02 -22.84
CA SER A 219 -12.47 7.47 -23.06
C SER A 219 -11.48 8.12 -22.08
N ARG A 220 -11.44 7.67 -20.83
CA ARG A 220 -10.49 8.17 -19.83
C ARG A 220 -9.07 7.68 -20.06
N ILE A 221 -8.88 6.40 -20.43
CA ILE A 221 -7.58 5.84 -20.82
C ILE A 221 -6.98 6.65 -21.98
N GLU A 222 -7.78 6.93 -23.01
CA GLU A 222 -7.36 7.74 -24.16
C GLU A 222 -7.04 9.18 -23.74
N LYS A 223 -7.95 9.83 -23.00
CA LYS A 223 -7.77 11.20 -22.50
C LYS A 223 -6.49 11.38 -21.70
N TYR A 224 -6.12 10.40 -20.88
CA TYR A 224 -4.95 10.48 -20.00
C TYR A 224 -3.69 9.86 -20.64
N GLY A 225 -3.80 9.34 -21.88
CA GLY A 225 -2.67 8.74 -22.61
C GLY A 225 -2.09 7.51 -21.92
N LEU A 226 -2.92 6.72 -21.23
CA LEU A 226 -2.46 5.53 -20.52
C LEU A 226 -2.36 4.34 -21.48
N PRO A 227 -1.26 3.55 -21.48
CA PRO A 227 -1.09 2.40 -22.36
C PRO A 227 -1.80 1.14 -21.84
N LEU A 228 -3.06 1.28 -21.40
CA LEU A 228 -3.88 0.21 -20.84
C LEU A 228 -4.87 -0.34 -21.86
N ARG A 229 -5.02 -1.66 -21.89
CA ARG A 229 -5.94 -2.36 -22.80
C ARG A 229 -6.84 -3.30 -22.03
N ILE A 230 -8.16 -3.15 -22.24
CA ILE A 230 -9.18 -4.01 -21.63
C ILE A 230 -8.92 -5.48 -22.02
N ASN A 231 -9.12 -6.39 -21.08
CA ASN A 231 -8.94 -7.83 -21.19
C ASN A 231 -7.53 -8.31 -21.48
N LYS A 232 -6.58 -7.41 -21.71
CA LYS A 232 -5.15 -7.74 -21.82
C LYS A 232 -4.39 -7.35 -20.56
N ASP A 233 -4.47 -6.07 -20.19
CA ASP A 233 -3.70 -5.51 -19.10
C ASP A 233 -4.51 -5.51 -17.77
N PHE A 234 -5.86 -5.48 -17.87
CA PHE A 234 -6.78 -5.60 -16.74
C PHE A 234 -8.10 -6.27 -17.16
N GLU A 235 -8.84 -6.83 -16.19
CA GLU A 235 -10.22 -7.30 -16.37
C GLU A 235 -11.19 -6.16 -16.11
N LEU A 236 -12.22 -6.00 -16.96
CA LEU A 236 -13.27 -5.00 -16.76
C LEU A 236 -14.62 -5.67 -16.49
N VAL A 237 -15.21 -5.31 -15.35
CA VAL A 237 -16.55 -5.76 -14.93
C VAL A 237 -17.53 -4.61 -15.15
N ASN A 238 -18.43 -4.77 -16.12
CA ASN A 238 -19.48 -3.78 -16.38
C ASN A 238 -20.73 -4.11 -15.56
N PRO A 239 -21.15 -3.28 -14.57
CA PRO A 239 -22.34 -3.53 -13.77
C PRO A 239 -23.63 -3.70 -14.57
N GLU A 240 -23.71 -3.12 -15.78
CA GLU A 240 -24.89 -3.14 -16.61
C GLU A 240 -25.06 -4.41 -17.44
N SER A 241 -23.94 -5.05 -17.84
CA SER A 241 -23.94 -6.15 -18.83
C SER A 241 -23.05 -7.34 -18.47
N ASP A 242 -22.45 -7.39 -17.27
CA ASP A 242 -21.63 -8.53 -16.88
C ASP A 242 -22.46 -9.82 -16.84
N PRO A 243 -22.01 -10.91 -17.47
CA PRO A 243 -22.75 -12.18 -17.50
C PRO A 243 -22.98 -12.79 -16.11
N ARG A 244 -22.10 -12.47 -15.14
CA ARG A 244 -22.21 -12.93 -13.74
C ARG A 244 -23.21 -12.15 -12.90
N PHE A 245 -23.88 -11.13 -13.45
CA PHE A 245 -24.82 -10.26 -12.72
C PHE A 245 -25.89 -11.06 -11.96
N ARG A 246 -26.43 -12.14 -12.59
CA ARG A 246 -27.42 -12.98 -11.95
C ARG A 246 -26.88 -13.64 -10.68
N GLU A 247 -25.69 -14.20 -10.78
CA GLU A 247 -25.02 -14.87 -9.66
C GLU A 247 -24.68 -13.90 -8.54
N TYR A 248 -24.29 -12.64 -8.87
CA TYR A 248 -23.98 -11.61 -7.90
C TYR A 248 -25.18 -11.22 -7.06
N TRP A 249 -26.32 -10.88 -7.68
CA TRP A 249 -27.50 -10.49 -6.92
C TRP A 249 -28.13 -11.67 -6.17
N GLU A 250 -28.10 -12.91 -6.70
CA GLU A 250 -28.57 -14.12 -6.00
C GLU A 250 -27.69 -14.39 -4.76
N THR A 251 -26.38 -14.27 -4.89
CA THR A 251 -25.43 -14.41 -3.76
C THR A 251 -25.68 -13.33 -2.70
N TYR A 252 -25.78 -12.07 -3.10
CA TYR A 252 -26.06 -10.98 -2.17
C TYR A 252 -27.42 -11.14 -1.48
N HIS A 253 -28.45 -11.51 -2.23
CA HIS A 253 -29.77 -11.80 -1.66
C HIS A 253 -29.69 -12.92 -0.61
N LYS A 254 -29.04 -14.03 -0.92
CA LYS A 254 -28.87 -15.15 0.02
C LYS A 254 -28.20 -14.74 1.33
N ILE A 255 -27.22 -13.86 1.27
CA ILE A 255 -26.51 -13.33 2.46
C ILE A 255 -27.45 -12.41 3.27
N MET A 256 -28.24 -11.59 2.58
CA MET A 256 -28.97 -10.48 3.17
C MET A 256 -30.49 -10.70 3.35
N GLU A 257 -31.04 -11.85 2.90
CA GLU A 257 -32.49 -12.10 2.97
C GLU A 257 -33.06 -12.04 4.39
N ARG A 258 -32.30 -12.54 5.38
CA ARG A 258 -32.67 -12.50 6.80
C ARG A 258 -32.52 -11.11 7.43
N ARG A 259 -31.93 -10.16 6.68
CA ARG A 259 -31.82 -8.73 7.03
C ARG A 259 -32.80 -7.86 6.23
N GLY A 260 -33.80 -8.49 5.57
CA GLY A 260 -34.92 -7.79 4.89
C GLY A 260 -34.60 -7.33 3.46
N VAL A 261 -33.54 -7.80 2.83
CA VAL A 261 -33.24 -7.49 1.43
C VAL A 261 -34.06 -8.39 0.51
N THR A 262 -34.95 -7.79 -0.28
CA THR A 262 -35.77 -8.51 -1.30
C THR A 262 -34.93 -8.79 -2.56
N PRO A 263 -35.32 -9.76 -3.41
CA PRO A 263 -34.67 -9.99 -4.70
C PRO A 263 -34.61 -8.76 -5.60
N ALA A 264 -35.66 -7.92 -5.59
CA ALA A 264 -35.69 -6.68 -6.36
C ALA A 264 -34.67 -5.66 -5.86
N LEU A 265 -34.54 -5.51 -4.52
CA LEU A 265 -33.55 -4.63 -3.90
C LEU A 265 -32.12 -5.15 -4.15
N ALA A 266 -31.89 -6.47 -4.04
CA ALA A 266 -30.60 -7.08 -4.34
C ALA A 266 -30.14 -6.79 -5.79
N LYS A 267 -31.04 -6.93 -6.76
CA LYS A 267 -30.80 -6.58 -8.16
C LYS A 267 -30.44 -5.10 -8.33
N ALA A 268 -31.18 -4.20 -7.67
CA ALA A 268 -30.92 -2.77 -7.73
C ALA A 268 -29.53 -2.43 -7.16
N ILE A 269 -29.17 -2.98 -5.99
CA ILE A 269 -27.87 -2.78 -5.36
C ILE A 269 -26.74 -3.27 -6.29
N MET A 270 -26.85 -4.48 -6.85
CA MET A 270 -25.81 -5.01 -7.75
C MET A 270 -25.72 -4.27 -9.11
N ARG A 271 -26.68 -3.41 -9.44
CA ARG A 271 -26.60 -2.54 -10.62
C ARG A 271 -25.96 -1.19 -10.36
N THR A 272 -26.09 -0.69 -9.14
CA THR A 272 -25.75 0.71 -8.83
C THR A 272 -24.63 0.88 -7.82
N ASN A 273 -24.21 -0.20 -7.15
CA ASN A 273 -23.22 -0.13 -6.06
C ASN A 273 -21.98 -0.97 -6.37
N SER A 274 -20.96 -0.31 -6.90
CA SER A 274 -19.69 -0.95 -7.23
C SER A 274 -18.95 -1.54 -6.03
N THR A 275 -19.11 -0.95 -4.83
CA THR A 275 -18.55 -1.50 -3.58
C THR A 275 -19.18 -2.83 -3.23
N ALA A 276 -20.50 -2.95 -3.33
CA ALA A 276 -21.19 -4.20 -3.08
C ALA A 276 -20.82 -5.28 -4.11
N ILE A 277 -20.66 -4.91 -5.39
CA ILE A 277 -20.18 -5.82 -6.44
C ILE A 277 -18.78 -6.33 -6.10
N ALA A 278 -17.84 -5.42 -5.77
CA ALA A 278 -16.48 -5.80 -5.40
C ALA A 278 -16.45 -6.73 -4.17
N ALA A 279 -17.27 -6.45 -3.15
CA ALA A 279 -17.40 -7.30 -1.97
C ALA A 279 -17.91 -8.71 -2.31
N ILE A 280 -18.89 -8.83 -3.20
CA ILE A 280 -19.40 -10.13 -3.69
C ILE A 280 -18.32 -10.87 -4.49
N MET A 281 -17.52 -10.19 -5.32
CA MET A 281 -16.42 -10.83 -6.05
C MET A 281 -15.38 -11.42 -5.09
N VAL A 282 -15.04 -10.70 -4.01
CA VAL A 282 -14.13 -11.22 -2.98
C VAL A 282 -14.78 -12.39 -2.21
N TYR A 283 -16.05 -12.28 -1.86
CA TYR A 283 -16.79 -13.38 -1.19
C TYR A 283 -16.80 -14.65 -2.03
N ARG A 284 -16.99 -14.52 -3.34
CA ARG A 284 -17.00 -15.61 -4.31
C ARG A 284 -15.60 -16.12 -4.71
N LYS A 285 -14.54 -15.51 -4.16
CA LYS A 285 -13.12 -15.81 -4.47
C LYS A 285 -12.74 -15.54 -5.94
N GLU A 286 -13.43 -14.63 -6.60
CA GLU A 286 -13.08 -14.13 -7.93
C GLU A 286 -11.97 -13.07 -7.86
N ALA A 287 -11.89 -12.37 -6.71
CA ALA A 287 -10.79 -11.52 -6.31
C ALA A 287 -10.33 -11.87 -4.89
N ASP A 288 -9.06 -11.61 -4.56
CA ASP A 288 -8.50 -11.86 -3.22
C ASP A 288 -8.73 -10.68 -2.27
N SER A 289 -8.78 -9.46 -2.81
CA SER A 289 -9.01 -8.24 -2.05
C SER A 289 -9.70 -7.18 -2.90
N MET A 290 -10.35 -6.22 -2.24
CA MET A 290 -10.99 -5.08 -2.90
C MET A 290 -10.49 -3.75 -2.35
N ILE A 291 -10.50 -2.71 -3.20
CA ILE A 291 -10.22 -1.33 -2.84
C ILE A 291 -11.37 -0.45 -3.32
N CYS A 292 -11.88 0.41 -2.42
CA CYS A 292 -12.94 1.37 -2.70
C CYS A 292 -12.73 2.70 -1.96
N GLY A 293 -13.56 3.72 -2.25
CA GLY A 293 -13.61 4.97 -1.47
C GLY A 293 -12.90 6.15 -2.13
N THR A 294 -12.65 6.12 -3.43
CA THR A 294 -12.16 7.31 -4.15
C THR A 294 -13.21 8.43 -4.19
N PHE A 295 -14.47 8.09 -3.98
CA PHE A 295 -15.58 8.99 -3.71
C PHE A 295 -16.52 8.40 -2.65
N GLY A 296 -17.41 9.20 -2.08
CA GLY A 296 -18.37 8.76 -1.07
C GLY A 296 -17.81 8.84 0.36
N GLN A 297 -18.62 8.40 1.30
CA GLN A 297 -18.28 8.40 2.73
C GLN A 297 -17.69 7.06 3.14
N TYR A 298 -16.66 7.08 3.98
CA TYR A 298 -15.96 5.90 4.47
C TYR A 298 -16.90 4.84 5.07
N LEU A 299 -17.79 5.27 5.98
CA LEU A 299 -18.73 4.37 6.66
C LEU A 299 -19.81 3.82 5.73
N TRP A 300 -20.14 4.53 4.65
CA TRP A 300 -21.06 4.03 3.62
C TRP A 300 -20.45 2.81 2.89
N HIS A 301 -19.17 2.89 2.49
CA HIS A 301 -18.47 1.75 1.91
C HIS A 301 -18.33 0.60 2.90
N LEU A 302 -17.96 0.93 4.16
CA LEU A 302 -17.79 -0.06 5.21
C LEU A 302 -19.06 -0.86 5.46
N LYS A 303 -20.25 -0.23 5.38
CA LYS A 303 -21.53 -0.92 5.51
C LYS A 303 -21.64 -2.10 4.55
N TYR A 304 -21.44 -1.89 3.25
CA TYR A 304 -21.57 -2.95 2.24
C TYR A 304 -20.48 -4.02 2.35
N ILE A 305 -19.28 -3.61 2.75
CA ILE A 305 -18.19 -4.57 3.03
C ILE A 305 -18.56 -5.48 4.19
N LYS A 306 -19.05 -4.91 5.30
CA LYS A 306 -19.50 -5.68 6.47
C LYS A 306 -20.66 -6.61 6.13
N GLU A 307 -21.65 -6.13 5.39
CA GLU A 307 -22.81 -6.94 4.97
C GLU A 307 -22.41 -8.25 4.28
N VAL A 308 -21.33 -8.22 3.50
CA VAL A 308 -20.90 -9.34 2.65
C VAL A 308 -19.71 -10.12 3.22
N LEU A 309 -18.73 -9.44 3.80
CA LEU A 309 -17.43 -10.03 4.16
C LEU A 309 -17.21 -10.20 5.67
N GLU A 310 -18.11 -9.67 6.52
CA GLU A 310 -17.99 -9.81 7.96
C GLU A 310 -18.33 -11.25 8.37
N ASN A 311 -17.35 -11.97 8.91
CA ASN A 311 -17.58 -13.26 9.55
C ASN A 311 -17.81 -13.02 11.05
N SER A 312 -18.82 -13.69 11.62
CA SER A 312 -19.04 -13.74 13.06
C SER A 312 -17.78 -14.32 13.74
N GLY A 313 -17.10 -13.51 14.54
CA GLY A 313 -15.86 -13.89 15.25
C GLY A 313 -14.61 -13.11 14.84
N LEU A 314 -14.70 -12.15 13.91
CA LEU A 314 -13.57 -11.29 13.56
C LEU A 314 -13.30 -10.22 14.63
N ASN A 315 -12.02 -9.91 14.80
CA ASN A 315 -11.50 -8.81 15.62
C ASN A 315 -12.20 -7.49 15.28
N ALA A 316 -12.22 -6.55 16.22
CA ALA A 316 -12.81 -5.23 15.99
C ALA A 316 -12.27 -4.59 14.70
N ILE A 317 -13.20 -4.05 13.92
CA ILE A 317 -12.86 -3.33 12.70
C ILE A 317 -12.41 -1.93 13.08
N GLY A 318 -11.31 -1.47 12.52
CA GLY A 318 -10.75 -0.13 12.74
C GLY A 318 -9.99 0.35 11.52
N ALA A 319 -9.54 1.59 11.56
CA ALA A 319 -8.77 2.20 10.49
C ALA A 319 -7.44 2.76 11.00
N LEU A 320 -6.35 2.36 10.35
CA LEU A 320 -4.99 2.76 10.67
C LEU A 320 -4.44 3.68 9.60
N SER A 321 -3.80 4.77 9.99
CA SER A 321 -3.01 5.62 9.09
C SER A 321 -1.54 5.59 9.51
N LEU A 322 -0.65 5.25 8.57
CA LEU A 322 0.79 5.40 8.75
C LEU A 322 1.20 6.78 8.22
N MET A 323 1.67 7.63 9.11
CA MET A 323 2.22 8.96 8.78
C MET A 323 3.74 8.87 8.71
N ILE A 324 4.30 9.20 7.57
CA ILE A 324 5.75 9.27 7.36
C ILE A 324 6.17 10.73 7.58
N LEU A 325 6.80 10.99 8.71
CA LEU A 325 7.20 12.31 9.18
C LEU A 325 8.73 12.49 9.06
N GLU A 326 9.22 13.71 9.27
CA GLU A 326 10.67 13.97 9.30
C GLU A 326 11.38 13.17 10.39
N ASN A 327 10.75 12.98 11.54
CA ASN A 327 11.31 12.24 12.67
C ASN A 327 11.09 10.72 12.61
N GLY A 328 10.48 10.20 11.54
CA GLY A 328 10.20 8.78 11.36
C GLY A 328 8.73 8.46 11.15
N PRO A 329 8.40 7.15 11.05
CA PRO A 329 7.02 6.71 10.88
C PRO A 329 6.24 6.80 12.20
N LEU A 330 4.98 7.22 12.10
CA LEU A 330 4.04 7.27 13.21
C LEU A 330 2.70 6.67 12.76
N LEU A 331 2.25 5.62 13.44
CA LEU A 331 0.96 5.00 13.19
C LEU A 331 -0.12 5.66 14.06
N ILE A 332 -1.31 5.89 13.50
CA ILE A 332 -2.44 6.53 14.19
C ILE A 332 -3.70 5.69 13.98
N ALA A 333 -4.37 5.30 15.06
CA ALA A 333 -5.62 4.53 15.06
C ALA A 333 -6.58 5.01 16.21
N ASP A 334 -7.88 4.82 16.10
CA ASP A 334 -8.67 4.53 14.91
C ASP A 334 -9.08 5.83 14.21
N THR A 335 -8.76 5.94 12.93
CA THR A 335 -8.93 7.22 12.22
C THR A 335 -10.28 7.40 11.52
N GLN A 336 -11.14 6.36 11.43
CA GLN A 336 -12.35 6.41 10.59
C GLN A 336 -13.58 5.64 11.10
N VAL A 337 -13.44 4.65 11.99
CA VAL A 337 -14.49 3.65 12.19
C VAL A 337 -15.22 3.80 13.52
N ASN A 338 -14.52 3.75 14.63
CA ASN A 338 -15.13 3.67 15.96
C ASN A 338 -15.20 5.04 16.64
N ALA A 339 -16.33 5.73 16.49
CA ALA A 339 -16.50 7.07 17.08
C ALA A 339 -16.30 7.08 18.59
N ILE A 340 -16.88 6.11 19.29
CA ILE A 340 -16.72 5.91 20.74
C ILE A 340 -16.47 4.41 20.96
N PRO A 341 -15.20 3.97 20.94
CA PRO A 341 -14.88 2.55 21.05
C PRO A 341 -15.05 2.03 22.48
N THR A 342 -15.46 0.76 22.60
CA THR A 342 -15.43 0.03 23.87
C THR A 342 -13.99 -0.36 24.24
N PRO A 343 -13.70 -0.71 25.52
CA PRO A 343 -12.39 -1.23 25.92
C PRO A 343 -11.91 -2.42 25.07
N ASP A 344 -12.79 -3.36 24.73
CA ASP A 344 -12.47 -4.49 23.83
C ASP A 344 -12.08 -4.02 22.44
N GLN A 345 -12.80 -3.06 21.86
CA GLN A 345 -12.47 -2.50 20.55
C GLN A 345 -11.13 -1.76 20.56
N ILE A 346 -10.82 -1.03 21.64
CA ILE A 346 -9.54 -0.37 21.82
C ILE A 346 -8.41 -1.40 21.90
N SER A 347 -8.54 -2.42 22.73
CA SER A 347 -7.52 -3.47 22.90
C SER A 347 -7.25 -4.21 21.57
N GLN A 348 -8.30 -4.56 20.85
CA GLN A 348 -8.18 -5.18 19.52
C GLN A 348 -7.56 -4.25 18.47
N THR A 349 -7.86 -2.94 18.54
CA THR A 349 -7.23 -1.92 17.69
C THR A 349 -5.72 -1.83 17.98
N VAL A 350 -5.31 -1.89 19.25
CA VAL A 350 -3.89 -1.92 19.65
C VAL A 350 -3.19 -3.14 19.06
N ILE A 351 -3.77 -4.34 19.23
CA ILE A 351 -3.21 -5.60 18.69
C ILE A 351 -3.13 -5.55 17.16
N ALA A 352 -4.17 -5.06 16.50
CA ALA A 352 -4.18 -4.94 15.04
C ALA A 352 -3.13 -3.91 14.56
N THR A 353 -2.97 -2.79 15.27
CA THR A 353 -1.94 -1.79 14.99
C THR A 353 -0.53 -2.39 15.09
N ALA A 354 -0.25 -3.19 16.12
CA ALA A 354 1.03 -3.89 16.27
C ALA A 354 1.33 -4.82 15.09
N ARG A 355 0.33 -5.61 14.65
CA ARG A 355 0.46 -6.48 13.48
C ARG A 355 0.79 -5.69 12.20
N HIS A 356 0.12 -4.57 12.00
CA HIS A 356 0.37 -3.72 10.83
C HIS A 356 1.72 -2.99 10.91
N ALA A 357 2.19 -2.57 12.09
CA ALA A 357 3.52 -1.99 12.28
C ALA A 357 4.61 -2.95 11.79
N ARG A 358 4.52 -4.24 12.15
CA ARG A 358 5.47 -5.27 11.74
C ARG A 358 5.48 -5.52 10.22
N ARG A 359 4.36 -5.31 9.51
CA ARG A 359 4.31 -5.37 8.04
C ARG A 359 5.21 -4.33 7.37
N PHE A 360 5.44 -3.20 8.06
CA PHE A 360 6.35 -2.15 7.62
C PHE A 360 7.77 -2.30 8.20
N GLY A 361 8.07 -3.43 8.87
CA GLY A 361 9.35 -3.64 9.53
C GLY A 361 9.54 -2.79 10.79
N ILE A 362 8.45 -2.27 11.39
CA ILE A 362 8.47 -1.43 12.57
C ILE A 362 8.17 -2.30 13.80
N GLU A 363 9.09 -2.35 14.79
CA GLU A 363 8.78 -2.96 16.09
C GLU A 363 7.82 -2.05 16.86
N PRO A 364 6.60 -2.54 17.22
CA PRO A 364 5.56 -1.68 17.75
C PRO A 364 5.85 -1.21 19.19
N LYS A 365 5.73 0.11 19.40
CA LYS A 365 5.75 0.80 20.68
C LYS A 365 4.49 1.66 20.74
N ILE A 366 3.44 1.15 21.40
CA ILE A 366 2.09 1.70 21.28
C ILE A 366 1.70 2.48 22.51
N ALA A 367 1.28 3.74 22.35
CA ALA A 367 0.71 4.54 23.42
C ALA A 367 -0.81 4.65 23.26
N LEU A 368 -1.54 4.41 24.36
CA LEU A 368 -2.96 4.68 24.48
C LEU A 368 -3.15 6.13 24.91
N CYS A 369 -3.64 6.96 23.97
CA CYS A 369 -3.70 8.41 24.14
C CYS A 369 -5.07 8.90 24.60
N SER A 370 -5.08 9.68 25.66
CA SER A 370 -6.24 10.34 26.25
C SER A 370 -5.86 11.73 26.76
N HIS A 371 -6.85 12.53 27.14
CA HIS A 371 -6.61 13.75 27.91
C HIS A 371 -6.43 13.47 29.42
N SER A 372 -6.62 12.24 29.86
CA SER A 372 -6.20 11.74 31.16
C SER A 372 -4.77 11.20 31.08
N GLN A 373 -4.04 11.28 32.17
CA GLN A 373 -2.64 10.88 32.26
C GLN A 373 -2.43 10.01 33.50
N PHE A 374 -2.30 8.70 33.24
CA PHE A 374 -2.08 7.68 34.28
C PHE A 374 -3.09 7.76 35.46
N GLY A 375 -4.38 7.98 35.16
CA GLY A 375 -5.45 8.01 36.14
C GLY A 375 -5.70 9.35 36.82
N ASN A 376 -5.07 10.44 36.38
CA ASN A 376 -5.23 11.75 37.02
C ASN A 376 -6.61 12.39 36.80
N LEU A 377 -7.36 11.93 35.76
CA LEU A 377 -8.73 12.36 35.48
C LEU A 377 -9.68 11.18 35.42
N ASP A 378 -10.82 11.32 36.12
CA ASP A 378 -11.90 10.34 36.04
C ASP A 378 -12.89 10.73 34.94
N SER A 379 -12.57 10.32 33.70
CA SER A 379 -13.39 10.52 32.54
C SER A 379 -13.73 9.19 31.87
N ASP A 380 -14.83 9.15 31.09
CA ASP A 380 -15.25 7.94 30.37
C ASP A 380 -14.15 7.45 29.43
N SER A 381 -13.52 8.37 28.69
CA SER A 381 -12.43 8.03 27.78
C SER A 381 -11.20 7.49 28.53
N GLY A 382 -10.83 8.09 29.67
CA GLY A 382 -9.73 7.61 30.52
C GLY A 382 -10.02 6.22 31.09
N ARG A 383 -11.25 5.99 31.59
CA ARG A 383 -11.69 4.66 32.07
C ARG A 383 -11.61 3.62 30.97
N ASN A 384 -12.17 3.89 29.80
CA ASN A 384 -12.12 2.95 28.66
C ASN A 384 -10.68 2.59 28.26
N MET A 385 -9.76 3.56 28.29
CA MET A 385 -8.35 3.31 28.00
C MET A 385 -7.68 2.43 29.07
N ARG A 386 -7.95 2.67 30.36
CA ARG A 386 -7.43 1.82 31.47
C ARG A 386 -7.99 0.40 31.41
N ASP A 387 -9.28 0.26 31.10
CA ASP A 387 -9.90 -1.05 30.96
C ASP A 387 -9.35 -1.81 29.75
N ALA A 388 -9.09 -1.12 28.64
CA ALA A 388 -8.39 -1.70 27.50
C ALA A 388 -6.97 -2.19 27.84
N LEU A 389 -6.24 -1.44 28.68
CA LEU A 389 -4.91 -1.87 29.17
C LEU A 389 -5.00 -3.15 29.98
N ARG A 390 -6.01 -3.31 30.86
CA ARG A 390 -6.22 -4.56 31.61
C ARG A 390 -6.45 -5.74 30.67
N ILE A 391 -7.26 -5.56 29.61
CA ILE A 391 -7.49 -6.61 28.61
C ILE A 391 -6.18 -6.97 27.89
N LEU A 392 -5.35 -5.98 27.56
CA LEU A 392 -4.05 -6.23 26.93
C LEU A 392 -3.08 -6.95 27.89
N ASP A 393 -3.08 -6.61 29.19
CA ASP A 393 -2.26 -7.28 30.19
C ASP A 393 -2.65 -8.76 30.36
N GLU A 394 -3.94 -9.07 30.30
CA GLU A 394 -4.45 -10.45 30.30
C GLU A 394 -4.08 -11.21 29.02
N SER A 395 -4.04 -10.51 27.88
CA SER A 395 -3.74 -11.09 26.54
C SER A 395 -2.26 -11.43 26.32
N LYS A 396 -1.35 -11.09 27.25
CA LYS A 396 0.11 -11.34 27.18
C LYS A 396 0.73 -10.98 25.82
N CYS A 397 0.53 -9.73 25.40
CA CYS A 397 1.07 -9.23 24.15
C CYS A 397 2.59 -9.26 24.12
N ASP A 398 3.17 -9.53 22.95
CA ASP A 398 4.61 -9.64 22.68
C ASP A 398 5.26 -8.33 22.20
N PHE A 399 4.62 -7.18 22.48
CA PHE A 399 5.09 -5.85 22.11
C PHE A 399 4.90 -4.86 23.26
N LEU A 400 5.57 -3.71 23.17
CA LEU A 400 5.48 -2.66 24.19
C LEU A 400 4.23 -1.80 23.99
N TYR A 401 3.49 -1.61 25.08
CA TYR A 401 2.34 -0.69 25.13
C TYR A 401 2.23 -0.04 26.52
N GLU A 402 1.67 1.16 26.57
CA GLU A 402 1.54 1.93 27.79
C GLU A 402 0.41 2.97 27.68
N GLY A 403 -0.15 3.41 28.80
CA GLY A 403 -1.12 4.50 28.87
C GLY A 403 -1.94 4.45 30.15
N GLU A 404 -3.05 5.15 30.26
CA GLU A 404 -3.41 6.24 29.32
C GLU A 404 -2.53 7.46 29.58
N MET A 405 -2.16 8.15 28.52
CA MET A 405 -1.28 9.32 28.61
C MET A 405 -1.59 10.38 27.55
N HIS A 406 -1.07 11.58 27.74
CA HIS A 406 -1.07 12.61 26.70
C HIS A 406 -0.14 12.24 25.55
N SER A 407 -0.45 12.74 24.35
CA SER A 407 0.34 12.42 23.15
C SER A 407 1.77 12.97 23.20
N ASP A 408 2.01 14.09 23.91
CA ASP A 408 3.35 14.63 24.12
C ASP A 408 4.22 13.71 24.99
N ALA A 409 3.66 13.19 26.09
CA ALA A 409 4.34 12.20 26.94
C ALA A 409 4.58 10.85 26.19
N ALA A 410 3.71 10.51 25.23
CA ALA A 410 3.91 9.34 24.37
C ALA A 410 5.13 9.51 23.44
N LEU A 411 5.33 10.71 22.92
CA LEU A 411 6.35 11.01 21.91
C LEU A 411 7.67 11.52 22.51
N ASP A 412 7.64 12.06 23.73
CA ASP A 412 8.81 12.55 24.46
C ASP A 412 9.11 11.65 25.68
N PRO A 413 10.16 10.80 25.59
CA PRO A 413 10.55 9.92 26.70
C PRO A 413 11.02 10.67 27.94
N GLU A 414 11.63 11.85 27.80
CA GLU A 414 12.10 12.64 28.95
C GLU A 414 10.91 13.24 29.71
N LEU A 415 9.93 13.77 28.98
CA LEU A 415 8.68 14.24 29.59
C LEU A 415 7.97 13.09 30.31
N ARG A 416 7.84 11.94 29.65
CA ARG A 416 7.18 10.76 30.24
C ARG A 416 7.89 10.28 31.49
N SER A 417 9.21 10.22 31.52
CA SER A 417 9.97 9.75 32.69
C SER A 417 9.79 10.62 33.92
N ARG A 418 9.52 11.91 33.76
CA ARG A 418 9.21 12.83 34.87
C ARG A 418 7.83 12.55 35.48
N ILE A 419 6.89 12.07 34.66
CA ILE A 419 5.49 11.83 35.07
C ILE A 419 5.32 10.41 35.58
N MET A 420 5.90 9.44 34.85
CA MET A 420 5.82 8.01 35.11
C MET A 420 7.21 7.36 34.94
N PRO A 421 8.09 7.42 35.97
CA PRO A 421 9.44 6.86 35.90
C PRO A 421 9.49 5.35 35.59
N ASN A 422 8.43 4.62 35.97
CA ASN A 422 8.30 3.17 35.78
C ASN A 422 7.48 2.82 34.52
N SER A 423 7.41 3.70 33.53
CA SER A 423 6.71 3.43 32.27
C SER A 423 7.27 2.19 31.58
N ARG A 424 6.38 1.38 31.02
CA ARG A 424 6.72 0.17 30.26
C ARG A 424 7.29 0.46 28.88
N LEU A 425 7.07 1.67 28.32
CA LEU A 425 7.61 2.07 27.03
C LEU A 425 9.08 2.46 27.14
N ASP A 426 9.92 1.82 26.32
CA ASP A 426 11.30 2.21 26.08
C ASP A 426 11.41 3.13 24.86
N GLY A 427 11.83 4.38 25.07
CA GLY A 427 11.92 5.41 24.04
C GLY A 427 10.56 6.00 23.63
N ALA A 428 10.50 6.71 22.52
CA ALA A 428 9.27 7.30 21.99
C ALA A 428 8.32 6.23 21.45
N ALA A 429 7.00 6.45 21.61
CA ALA A 429 6.00 5.65 20.93
C ALA A 429 6.10 5.87 19.39
N ASN A 430 5.85 4.82 18.64
CA ASN A 430 5.73 4.89 17.17
C ASN A 430 4.32 4.56 16.67
N ALA A 431 3.40 4.31 17.60
CA ALA A 431 1.98 4.14 17.33
C ALA A 431 1.14 4.80 18.45
N LEU A 432 0.13 5.58 18.05
CA LEU A 432 -0.81 6.25 18.92
C LEU A 432 -2.21 5.70 18.68
N VAL A 433 -2.83 5.13 19.71
CA VAL A 433 -4.24 4.72 19.68
C VAL A 433 -5.03 5.69 20.54
N PHE A 434 -6.01 6.34 19.92
CA PHE A 434 -6.81 7.39 20.57
C PHE A 434 -8.12 6.86 21.12
N ALA A 435 -8.63 7.56 22.14
CA ALA A 435 -9.88 7.22 22.81
C ALA A 435 -11.13 7.37 21.94
N ASN A 436 -11.02 8.07 20.81
CA ASN A 436 -12.10 8.27 19.86
C ASN A 436 -11.57 8.67 18.47
N THR A 437 -12.42 8.53 17.46
CA THR A 437 -12.08 8.85 16.06
C THR A 437 -11.83 10.34 15.83
N ASP A 438 -12.51 11.24 16.57
CA ASP A 438 -12.33 12.69 16.40
C ASP A 438 -10.89 13.11 16.74
N ALA A 439 -10.36 12.61 17.85
CA ALA A 439 -8.97 12.87 18.26
C ALA A 439 -7.97 12.28 17.24
N ALA A 440 -8.14 11.01 16.87
CA ALA A 440 -7.26 10.33 15.92
C ALA A 440 -7.27 11.01 14.55
N SER A 441 -8.45 11.33 14.02
CA SER A 441 -8.63 12.00 12.73
C SER A 441 -8.08 13.43 12.76
N GLY A 442 -8.30 14.17 13.84
CA GLY A 442 -7.76 15.51 14.04
C GLY A 442 -6.23 15.53 14.01
N VAL A 443 -5.59 14.66 14.76
CA VAL A 443 -4.12 14.51 14.80
C VAL A 443 -3.58 14.11 13.41
N ARG A 444 -4.16 13.11 12.77
CA ARG A 444 -3.80 12.70 11.41
C ARG A 444 -3.83 13.87 10.42
N ASN A 445 -4.91 14.65 10.42
CA ASN A 445 -5.08 15.78 9.50
C ASN A 445 -4.06 16.88 9.77
N ILE A 446 -3.80 17.20 11.04
CA ILE A 446 -2.79 18.20 11.43
C ILE A 446 -1.39 17.76 11.00
N LEU A 447 -1.00 16.51 11.25
CA LEU A 447 0.31 15.98 10.86
C LEU A 447 0.48 15.98 9.33
N LYS A 448 -0.57 15.67 8.58
CA LYS A 448 -0.54 15.72 7.11
C LYS A 448 -0.26 17.14 6.58
N MET A 449 -0.87 18.15 7.17
CA MET A 449 -0.78 19.55 6.69
C MET A 449 0.38 20.31 7.33
N CYS A 450 0.58 20.22 8.64
CA CYS A 450 1.55 21.03 9.37
C CYS A 450 2.95 20.41 9.39
N ALA A 451 3.04 19.08 9.43
CA ALA A 451 4.32 18.37 9.43
C ALA A 451 4.71 17.82 8.05
N ASN A 452 4.02 18.21 6.98
CA ASN A 452 4.21 17.67 5.63
C ASN A 452 4.24 16.13 5.61
N GLY A 453 3.47 15.49 6.49
CA GLY A 453 3.43 14.05 6.62
C GLY A 453 2.87 13.37 5.37
N LEU A 454 3.61 12.40 4.84
CA LEU A 454 3.11 11.55 3.77
C LEU A 454 2.28 10.42 4.40
N GLU A 455 1.02 10.29 3.99
CA GLU A 455 0.13 9.26 4.51
C GLU A 455 0.14 7.99 3.65
N VAL A 456 0.30 6.83 4.29
CA VAL A 456 -0.06 5.52 3.75
C VAL A 456 -1.30 5.04 4.52
N GLY A 457 -2.44 5.10 3.87
CA GLY A 457 -3.71 4.80 4.53
C GLY A 457 -4.91 5.55 3.91
N PRO A 458 -6.09 5.44 4.57
CA PRO A 458 -6.38 4.56 5.71
C PRO A 458 -6.31 3.08 5.36
N ILE A 459 -5.80 2.26 6.28
CA ILE A 459 -5.70 0.81 6.16
C ILE A 459 -6.85 0.22 7.00
N LEU A 460 -7.76 -0.53 6.37
CA LEU A 460 -8.85 -1.19 7.08
C LEU A 460 -8.31 -2.41 7.83
N MET A 461 -8.44 -2.39 9.14
CA MET A 461 -8.07 -3.48 10.05
C MET A 461 -9.28 -4.38 10.35
N GLY A 462 -9.05 -5.61 10.77
CA GLY A 462 -10.11 -6.53 11.20
C GLY A 462 -10.81 -7.31 10.08
N MET A 463 -10.50 -7.07 8.81
CA MET A 463 -11.15 -7.72 7.65
C MET A 463 -10.25 -8.76 6.95
N GLY A 464 -9.19 -9.22 7.59
CA GLY A 464 -8.30 -10.25 7.01
C GLY A 464 -7.64 -9.83 5.68
N ASN A 465 -7.44 -8.54 5.45
CA ASN A 465 -6.89 -7.96 4.22
C ASN A 465 -7.77 -8.19 2.95
N LYS A 466 -9.05 -8.51 3.14
CA LYS A 466 -10.00 -8.72 2.03
C LYS A 466 -10.54 -7.43 1.45
N ALA A 467 -10.49 -6.34 2.20
CA ALA A 467 -11.01 -5.04 1.77
C ALA A 467 -10.20 -3.88 2.34
N HIS A 468 -10.04 -2.83 1.56
CA HIS A 468 -9.51 -1.54 2.00
C HIS A 468 -10.40 -0.40 1.50
N ILE A 469 -10.61 0.59 2.37
CA ILE A 469 -11.38 1.79 2.05
C ILE A 469 -10.43 2.97 2.11
N VAL A 470 -10.31 3.68 1.00
CA VAL A 470 -9.53 4.92 0.94
C VAL A 470 -10.41 6.15 1.14
N THR A 471 -9.83 7.34 1.15
CA THR A 471 -10.58 8.59 1.20
C THR A 471 -10.50 9.33 -0.13
N SER A 472 -11.43 10.25 -0.39
CA SER A 472 -11.47 11.05 -1.62
C SER A 472 -10.20 11.87 -1.85
N SER A 473 -9.38 12.12 -0.83
CA SER A 473 -8.09 12.82 -0.93
C SER A 473 -6.91 11.91 -1.31
N ILE A 474 -7.14 10.60 -1.57
CA ILE A 474 -6.09 9.67 -1.97
C ILE A 474 -5.47 10.05 -3.32
N THR A 475 -4.18 9.88 -3.46
CA THR A 475 -3.47 10.03 -4.75
C THR A 475 -3.34 8.70 -5.47
N ALA A 476 -2.97 8.71 -6.76
CA ALA A 476 -2.67 7.48 -7.51
C ALA A 476 -1.53 6.66 -6.83
N ARG A 477 -0.49 7.33 -6.32
CA ARG A 477 0.57 6.65 -5.55
C ARG A 477 0.06 6.08 -4.23
N GLY A 478 -0.83 6.80 -3.55
CA GLY A 478 -1.50 6.29 -2.35
C GLY A 478 -2.33 5.03 -2.63
N LEU A 479 -3.08 5.01 -3.74
CA LEU A 479 -3.82 3.82 -4.18
C LEU A 479 -2.89 2.65 -4.48
N LEU A 480 -1.76 2.89 -5.15
CA LEU A 480 -0.76 1.86 -5.39
C LEU A 480 -0.19 1.28 -4.08
N ASN A 481 0.09 2.12 -3.09
CA ASN A 481 0.55 1.66 -1.78
C ASN A 481 -0.51 0.78 -1.08
N ILE A 482 -1.79 1.16 -1.17
CA ILE A 482 -2.89 0.34 -0.62
C ILE A 482 -3.06 -0.95 -1.43
N ALA A 483 -2.88 -0.93 -2.75
CA ALA A 483 -2.90 -2.14 -3.58
C ALA A 483 -1.78 -3.11 -3.20
N ALA A 484 -0.57 -2.62 -2.99
CA ALA A 484 0.53 -3.44 -2.49
C ALA A 484 0.21 -4.06 -1.11
N LEU A 485 -0.37 -3.27 -0.18
CA LEU A 485 -0.84 -3.80 1.10
C LEU A 485 -1.93 -4.85 0.93
N ALA A 486 -2.91 -4.63 0.06
CA ALA A 486 -3.98 -5.59 -0.25
C ALA A 486 -3.42 -6.89 -0.87
N GLY A 487 -2.35 -6.78 -1.66
CA GLY A 487 -1.63 -7.90 -2.25
C GLY A 487 -0.82 -8.74 -1.27
N THR A 488 -0.49 -8.24 -0.08
CA THR A 488 0.33 -8.99 0.88
C THR A 488 -0.52 -9.99 1.70
N PRO A 489 -0.01 -11.20 2.00
CA PRO A 489 -0.67 -12.11 2.92
C PRO A 489 -0.71 -11.51 4.35
N VAL A 490 -1.81 -11.75 5.06
CA VAL A 490 -1.87 -11.43 6.50
C VAL A 490 -1.14 -12.54 7.24
N GLN A 491 -0.01 -12.22 7.86
CA GLN A 491 0.63 -13.14 8.77
C GLN A 491 -0.23 -13.23 10.05
N THR A 492 -0.69 -14.43 10.36
CA THR A 492 -1.35 -14.72 11.63
C THR A 492 -0.28 -14.83 12.73
N TYR A 493 0.03 -13.70 13.37
CA TYR A 493 0.75 -13.73 14.65
C TYR A 493 -0.24 -14.13 15.74
N SER A 494 0.06 -15.19 16.46
CA SER A 494 -0.77 -15.64 17.58
C SER A 494 -0.53 -14.77 18.83
N CYS A 495 -1.28 -13.69 18.98
CA CYS A 495 -1.66 -13.30 20.32
C CYS A 495 -2.81 -14.23 20.71
N LEU A 496 -2.62 -15.03 21.73
CA LEU A 496 -3.68 -15.84 22.32
C LEU A 496 -4.68 -14.90 23.03
N LEU A 497 -5.62 -14.35 22.25
CA LEU A 497 -6.88 -13.95 22.83
C LEU A 497 -7.59 -15.29 23.16
N TYR A 498 -7.80 -15.55 24.44
CA TYR A 498 -8.72 -16.57 24.89
C TYR A 498 -10.12 -16.16 24.40
N THR A 499 -10.50 -16.62 23.22
CA THR A 499 -11.91 -16.85 22.96
C THR A 499 -12.22 -18.09 23.80
N SER A 500 -13.09 -17.94 24.78
CA SER A 500 -13.69 -19.08 25.45
C SER A 500 -14.35 -19.92 24.37
N ASP A 501 -13.69 -21.01 23.95
CA ASP A 501 -14.27 -22.07 23.16
C ASP A 501 -15.33 -22.77 24.01
N ALA A 502 -16.55 -22.26 23.89
CA ALA A 502 -17.75 -23.00 24.22
C ALA A 502 -18.30 -23.57 22.89
N ALA A 503 -17.52 -24.39 22.19
CA ALA A 503 -18.02 -25.25 21.11
C ALA A 503 -16.90 -26.15 20.57
N ASP A 504 -16.42 -27.11 21.34
CA ASP A 504 -15.78 -28.34 20.83
C ASP A 504 -15.85 -29.42 21.92
N GLU A 505 -17.07 -29.74 22.34
CA GLU A 505 -17.41 -31.11 22.76
C GLU A 505 -18.14 -31.76 21.59
N GLU A 506 -17.39 -32.20 20.59
CA GLU A 506 -17.86 -33.28 19.73
C GLU A 506 -17.74 -34.60 20.53
N ASP A 507 -18.88 -35.06 21.03
CA ASP A 507 -19.11 -36.41 21.46
C ASP A 507 -18.60 -37.38 20.40
N SER A 508 -17.43 -37.96 20.59
CA SER A 508 -17.02 -39.16 19.91
C SER A 508 -17.80 -40.35 20.51
N VAL A 509 -18.97 -40.61 19.98
CA VAL A 509 -19.68 -41.86 20.24
C VAL A 509 -18.92 -42.96 19.55
N ASP A 510 -18.16 -43.72 20.31
CA ASP A 510 -17.54 -44.97 19.90
C ASP A 510 -18.61 -46.02 19.71
N LEU A 511 -18.94 -46.33 18.44
CA LEU A 511 -19.76 -47.48 18.03
C LEU A 511 -18.88 -48.72 17.94
N GLY A 512 -18.44 -49.22 19.08
CA GLY A 512 -17.79 -50.53 19.22
C GLY A 512 -18.73 -51.56 19.81
N GLY A 513 -19.41 -52.30 18.95
CA GLY A 513 -20.24 -53.41 19.37
C GLY A 513 -19.46 -54.63 19.89
N ARG A 514 -20.07 -55.36 20.85
CA ARG A 514 -20.12 -56.85 20.89
C ARG A 514 -21.07 -57.36 21.97
N ARG A 515 -22.05 -58.09 21.48
CA ARG A 515 -22.68 -59.30 22.01
C ARG A 515 -22.06 -59.89 23.28
N ILE A 516 -22.82 -60.09 24.32
CA ILE A 516 -23.48 -61.40 24.63
C ILE A 516 -24.64 -61.08 25.57
#